data_5236fb0ff494e515bc4e0373ad263202
#
_entry.id   5236fb0ff494e515bc4e0373ad263202
#
_cell.length_a   1.000
_cell.length_b   1.000
_cell.length_c   1.000
_cell.angle_alpha   90.00
_cell.angle_beta   90.00
_cell.angle_gamma   90.00
#
_symmetry.space_group_name_H-M   'P 1'
#
loop_
_entity.id
_entity.type
_entity.pdbx_description
1 polymer ?
#
loop_
_entity_poly.entity_id
_entity_poly.type
_entity_poly.pdbx_seq_one_letter_code
_entity_poly.pdbx_strand_id
1 'polypeptide(L)'
;MLHFGCGKNIIYHQKLINTNSMKIALFSDIHANLPALEACFKSMDEKKPDAIYCLGDLVGYNIWPNEVINEIRKRGIPTIAGNYDQGIGIMSNECGCAYKSEPEKDMGKISISYTNHLVKPDERNYLRTLPAHIRIEFQLNNDIANLLLVHGSPRKINEYLFEDRDEKSLLRIMEQANADILCFGHTHKPYHRILPEDGPSENVHYRHAINIGSVGKPKDGNPDGCYVLLTINQDTSVLKKEAIQVEFVRFGYDVEKAAKAVEDSPLPNEYANMLRKGV
;
A
#
# COMPACT_ATOMS: atom_id res chain seq x y z
N MET A 1 -10.46 21.35 -18.41
CA MET A 1 -10.02 20.05 -18.98
C MET A 1 -8.53 19.93 -18.73
N LEU A 2 -8.13 19.40 -17.57
CA LEU A 2 -6.71 19.20 -17.22
C LEU A 2 -6.35 17.77 -17.60
N HIS A 3 -5.53 17.63 -18.64
CA HIS A 3 -4.89 16.37 -19.00
C HIS A 3 -3.87 16.04 -17.90
N PHE A 4 -4.21 15.07 -17.05
CA PHE A 4 -3.23 14.45 -16.15
C PHE A 4 -2.29 13.59 -16.98
N GLY A 5 -0.99 13.88 -16.82
CA GLY A 5 0.09 13.23 -17.54
C GLY A 5 0.05 11.70 -17.34
N CYS A 6 0.39 11.02 -18.41
CA CYS A 6 0.54 9.58 -18.53
C CYS A 6 1.52 9.06 -17.48
N GLY A 7 1.02 8.55 -16.36
CA GLY A 7 1.83 7.78 -15.40
C GLY A 7 2.38 6.55 -16.11
N LYS A 8 3.69 6.31 -16.01
CA LYS A 8 4.32 5.13 -16.59
C LYS A 8 3.74 3.89 -15.93
N ASN A 9 3.06 3.06 -16.70
CA ASN A 9 2.60 1.75 -16.26
C ASN A 9 3.80 0.79 -16.32
N ILE A 10 4.06 0.09 -15.21
CA ILE A 10 5.11 -0.92 -15.16
C ILE A 10 4.44 -2.29 -15.19
N ILE A 11 4.79 -3.11 -16.18
CA ILE A 11 4.31 -4.48 -16.32
C ILE A 11 5.52 -5.40 -16.12
N TYR A 12 5.43 -6.30 -15.15
CA TYR A 12 6.37 -7.39 -14.95
C TYR A 12 5.74 -8.70 -15.39
N HIS A 13 6.45 -9.46 -16.24
CA HIS A 13 6.08 -10.83 -16.57
C HIS A 13 6.93 -11.77 -15.71
N GLN A 14 6.30 -12.49 -14.79
CA GLN A 14 6.96 -13.46 -13.93
C GLN A 14 6.63 -14.87 -14.39
N LYS A 15 7.68 -15.60 -14.80
CA LYS A 15 7.58 -17.04 -15.00
C LYS A 15 8.19 -17.72 -13.79
N LEU A 16 7.41 -18.55 -13.09
CA LEU A 16 7.91 -19.37 -11.98
C LEU A 16 8.84 -20.46 -12.54
N ILE A 17 10.03 -20.04 -12.99
CA ILE A 17 11.03 -20.97 -13.53
C ILE A 17 11.87 -21.44 -12.34
N ASN A 18 11.83 -22.74 -12.04
CA ASN A 18 12.60 -23.43 -11.00
C ASN A 18 12.14 -23.29 -9.54
N THR A 19 11.02 -22.64 -9.23
CA THR A 19 10.44 -22.65 -7.89
C THR A 19 8.98 -23.06 -7.96
N ASN A 20 8.55 -23.98 -7.10
CA ASN A 20 7.15 -24.39 -7.03
C ASN A 20 6.23 -23.30 -6.46
N SER A 21 6.80 -22.26 -5.85
CA SER A 21 6.07 -21.15 -5.24
C SER A 21 6.89 -19.87 -5.24
N MET A 22 6.23 -18.71 -5.22
CA MET A 22 6.81 -17.38 -5.05
C MET A 22 6.15 -16.70 -3.86
N LYS A 23 6.96 -16.21 -2.92
CA LYS A 23 6.54 -15.44 -1.75
C LYS A 23 6.84 -13.95 -1.96
N ILE A 24 5.81 -13.13 -1.94
CA ILE A 24 5.91 -11.68 -2.20
C ILE A 24 5.52 -10.93 -0.92
N ALA A 25 6.38 -10.02 -0.47
CA ALA A 25 6.04 -9.09 0.60
C ALA A 25 5.47 -7.80 0.01
N LEU A 26 4.31 -7.38 0.51
CA LEU A 26 3.60 -6.18 0.10
C LEU A 26 3.38 -5.28 1.31
N PHE A 27 3.82 -4.02 1.26
CA PHE A 27 3.67 -3.06 2.35
C PHE A 27 3.34 -1.66 1.83
N SER A 28 2.73 -0.82 2.66
CA SER A 28 2.40 0.57 2.31
C SER A 28 2.15 1.44 3.55
N ASP A 29 1.77 2.70 3.29
CA ASP A 29 1.30 3.64 4.31
C ASP A 29 2.31 3.77 5.47
N ILE A 30 3.57 4.04 5.10
CA ILE A 30 4.70 4.22 6.03
C ILE A 30 4.60 5.57 6.73
N HIS A 31 4.15 6.60 6.01
CA HIS A 31 3.89 7.93 6.52
C HIS A 31 5.04 8.50 7.35
N ALA A 32 6.23 8.52 6.78
CA ALA A 32 7.43 9.07 7.39
C ALA A 32 7.75 8.51 8.80
N ASN A 33 7.26 7.30 9.14
CA ASN A 33 7.52 6.60 10.39
C ASN A 33 8.73 5.68 10.23
N LEU A 34 9.94 6.25 10.41
CA LEU A 34 11.19 5.51 10.24
C LEU A 34 11.32 4.33 11.22
N PRO A 35 11.01 4.46 12.54
CA PRO A 35 11.07 3.32 13.46
C PRO A 35 10.19 2.14 13.02
N ALA A 36 9.00 2.40 12.48
CA ALA A 36 8.12 1.35 11.97
C ALA A 36 8.68 0.71 10.69
N LEU A 37 9.26 1.51 9.77
CA LEU A 37 9.88 0.98 8.54
C LEU A 37 11.09 0.09 8.85
N GLU A 38 11.96 0.49 9.78
CA GLU A 38 13.12 -0.31 10.20
C GLU A 38 12.68 -1.66 10.79
N ALA A 39 11.66 -1.66 11.65
CA ALA A 39 11.10 -2.88 12.23
C ALA A 39 10.41 -3.76 11.16
N CYS A 40 9.70 -3.15 10.21
CA CYS A 40 9.10 -3.83 9.07
C CYS A 40 10.16 -4.57 8.24
N PHE A 41 11.23 -3.89 7.88
CA PHE A 41 12.34 -4.50 7.13
C PHE A 41 13.01 -5.65 7.88
N LYS A 42 13.24 -5.48 9.18
CA LYS A 42 13.78 -6.57 10.00
C LYS A 42 12.87 -7.80 9.96
N SER A 43 11.56 -7.61 10.13
CA SER A 43 10.56 -8.69 10.06
C SER A 43 10.53 -9.35 8.67
N MET A 44 10.59 -8.56 7.58
CA MET A 44 10.63 -9.08 6.22
C MET A 44 11.91 -9.88 5.93
N ASP A 45 13.07 -9.38 6.39
CA ASP A 45 14.35 -10.06 6.21
C ASP A 45 14.37 -11.45 6.87
N GLU A 46 13.66 -11.61 8.02
CA GLU A 46 13.46 -12.90 8.70
C GLU A 46 12.54 -13.84 7.91
N LYS A 47 11.51 -13.31 7.25
CA LYS A 47 10.55 -14.08 6.43
C LYS A 47 11.09 -14.48 5.05
N LYS A 48 12.17 -13.83 4.58
CA LYS A 48 12.88 -14.10 3.32
C LYS A 48 11.94 -14.18 2.11
N PRO A 49 11.19 -13.12 1.77
CA PRO A 49 10.37 -13.10 0.56
C PRO A 49 11.26 -13.11 -0.70
N ASP A 50 10.74 -13.66 -1.79
CA ASP A 50 11.41 -13.69 -3.09
C ASP A 50 11.36 -12.32 -3.78
N ALA A 51 10.34 -11.51 -3.47
CA ALA A 51 10.18 -10.14 -3.97
C ALA A 51 9.49 -9.26 -2.92
N ILE A 52 9.78 -7.96 -2.97
CA ILE A 52 9.20 -6.94 -2.08
C ILE A 52 8.69 -5.79 -2.94
N TYR A 53 7.46 -5.31 -2.67
CA TYR A 53 6.87 -4.13 -3.32
C TYR A 53 6.25 -3.20 -2.29
N CYS A 54 6.38 -1.88 -2.54
CA CYS A 54 5.77 -0.84 -1.71
C CYS A 54 4.60 -0.17 -2.47
N LEU A 55 3.43 -0.09 -1.83
CA LEU A 55 2.22 0.47 -2.42
C LEU A 55 2.01 1.96 -2.06
N GLY A 56 3.09 2.67 -1.74
CA GLY A 56 3.10 4.13 -1.59
C GLY A 56 2.74 4.64 -0.20
N ASP A 57 2.48 5.93 -0.15
CA ASP A 57 2.36 6.76 1.05
C ASP A 57 3.58 6.64 1.96
N LEU A 58 4.74 6.97 1.36
CA LEU A 58 6.02 7.01 2.05
C LEU A 58 6.07 8.15 3.07
N VAL A 59 5.41 9.28 2.77
CA VAL A 59 5.53 10.55 3.48
C VAL A 59 4.23 10.98 4.17
N GLY A 60 4.31 12.04 4.96
CA GLY A 60 3.17 12.60 5.70
C GLY A 60 3.06 12.10 7.14
N TYR A 61 2.34 12.83 7.98
CA TYR A 61 1.98 12.55 9.37
C TYR A 61 3.11 12.43 10.40
N ASN A 62 4.30 11.97 10.03
CA ASN A 62 5.48 11.86 10.90
C ASN A 62 6.64 12.71 10.39
N ILE A 63 7.82 12.57 10.99
CA ILE A 63 8.91 13.55 10.89
C ILE A 63 10.12 13.11 10.05
N TRP A 64 10.16 11.86 9.53
CA TRP A 64 11.33 11.31 8.81
C TRP A 64 11.04 11.02 7.32
N PRO A 65 10.49 11.99 6.52
CA PRO A 65 10.14 11.70 5.14
C PRO A 65 11.37 11.38 4.26
N ASN A 66 12.48 12.09 4.47
CA ASN A 66 13.69 11.91 3.67
C ASN A 66 14.36 10.56 3.96
N GLU A 67 14.44 10.20 5.24
CA GLU A 67 15.04 8.96 5.71
C GLU A 67 14.25 7.75 5.19
N VAL A 68 12.91 7.80 5.26
CA VAL A 68 12.03 6.75 4.71
C VAL A 68 12.22 6.60 3.21
N ILE A 69 12.21 7.70 2.45
CA ILE A 69 12.46 7.67 1.00
C ILE A 69 13.84 7.04 0.70
N ASN A 70 14.86 7.45 1.45
CA ASN A 70 16.21 6.98 1.21
C ASN A 70 16.41 5.49 1.54
N GLU A 71 15.77 4.96 2.58
CA GLU A 71 15.81 3.53 2.89
C GLU A 71 15.10 2.69 1.80
N ILE A 72 13.96 3.16 1.27
CA ILE A 72 13.28 2.51 0.14
C ILE A 72 14.17 2.49 -1.11
N ARG A 73 14.77 3.65 -1.46
CA ARG A 73 15.68 3.78 -2.61
C ARG A 73 16.92 2.91 -2.46
N LYS A 74 17.55 2.91 -1.30
CA LYS A 74 18.75 2.13 -0.99
C LYS A 74 18.53 0.62 -1.14
N ARG A 75 17.35 0.13 -0.77
CA ARG A 75 16.97 -1.27 -0.96
C ARG A 75 16.51 -1.59 -2.39
N GLY A 76 16.35 -0.58 -3.24
CA GLY A 76 15.89 -0.76 -4.63
C GLY A 76 14.48 -1.32 -4.75
N ILE A 77 13.59 -1.05 -3.78
CA ILE A 77 12.25 -1.61 -3.74
C ILE A 77 11.36 -0.95 -4.79
N PRO A 78 10.79 -1.72 -5.74
CA PRO A 78 9.79 -1.20 -6.66
C PRO A 78 8.60 -0.63 -5.87
N THR A 79 8.30 0.66 -6.13
CA THR A 79 7.35 1.45 -5.33
C THR A 79 6.40 2.18 -6.25
N ILE A 80 5.11 2.20 -5.92
CA ILE A 80 4.11 3.05 -6.58
C ILE A 80 3.84 4.30 -5.74
N ALA A 81 3.29 5.35 -6.36
CA ALA A 81 2.89 6.55 -5.64
C ALA A 81 1.63 6.29 -4.78
N GLY A 82 1.65 6.74 -3.52
CA GLY A 82 0.44 7.01 -2.77
C GLY A 82 -0.06 8.44 -3.00
N ASN A 83 -1.21 8.78 -2.44
CA ASN A 83 -1.77 10.13 -2.60
C ASN A 83 -0.93 11.21 -1.91
N TYR A 84 -0.28 10.88 -0.79
CA TYR A 84 0.68 11.80 -0.15
C TYR A 84 1.94 11.95 -0.99
N ASP A 85 2.49 10.88 -1.55
CA ASP A 85 3.66 10.93 -2.41
C ASP A 85 3.41 11.81 -3.64
N GLN A 86 2.24 11.65 -4.27
CA GLN A 86 1.83 12.46 -5.42
C GLN A 86 1.69 13.94 -5.02
N GLY A 87 0.94 14.25 -3.95
CA GLY A 87 0.70 15.60 -3.49
C GLY A 87 2.00 16.31 -3.08
N ILE A 88 2.83 15.69 -2.25
CA ILE A 88 4.11 16.23 -1.80
C ILE A 88 5.10 16.34 -2.97
N GLY A 89 5.10 15.38 -3.89
CA GLY A 89 5.93 15.42 -5.09
C GLY A 89 5.75 16.70 -5.91
N ILE A 90 4.52 17.17 -6.05
CA ILE A 90 4.18 18.40 -6.80
C ILE A 90 4.01 19.64 -5.92
N MET A 91 4.38 19.59 -4.63
CA MET A 91 4.20 20.67 -3.65
C MET A 91 2.74 21.15 -3.50
N SER A 92 1.80 20.20 -3.59
CA SER A 92 0.38 20.50 -3.36
C SER A 92 0.12 20.86 -1.89
N ASN A 93 -0.89 21.69 -1.68
CA ASN A 93 -1.44 21.96 -0.34
C ASN A 93 -2.51 20.92 0.08
N GLU A 94 -2.83 19.96 -0.79
CA GLU A 94 -3.82 18.93 -0.57
C GLU A 94 -3.31 17.59 -1.11
N CYS A 95 -3.61 16.51 -0.38
CA CYS A 95 -3.28 15.13 -0.79
C CYS A 95 -4.54 14.27 -1.03
N GLY A 96 -5.72 14.91 -1.13
CA GLY A 96 -6.98 14.25 -1.49
C GLY A 96 -7.56 13.31 -0.43
N CYS A 97 -7.20 13.48 0.85
CA CYS A 97 -7.78 12.70 1.94
C CYS A 97 -9.22 13.13 2.23
N ALA A 98 -10.08 12.16 2.57
CA ALA A 98 -11.41 12.43 3.08
C ALA A 98 -11.33 12.69 4.60
N TYR A 99 -11.59 13.94 5.00
CA TYR A 99 -11.66 14.32 6.41
C TYR A 99 -13.12 14.30 6.89
N LYS A 100 -13.34 13.83 8.11
CA LYS A 100 -14.68 13.73 8.71
C LYS A 100 -15.11 14.99 9.44
N SER A 101 -14.15 15.88 9.74
CA SER A 101 -14.39 17.12 10.49
C SER A 101 -13.40 18.21 10.08
N GLU A 102 -13.75 19.49 10.36
CA GLU A 102 -12.83 20.61 10.12
C GLU A 102 -11.52 20.50 10.95
N PRO A 103 -11.54 20.08 12.24
CA PRO A 103 -10.29 19.83 12.97
C PRO A 103 -9.37 18.79 12.30
N GLU A 104 -9.90 17.66 11.80
CA GLU A 104 -9.09 16.69 11.04
C GLU A 104 -8.50 17.29 9.79
N LYS A 105 -9.27 18.11 9.07
CA LYS A 105 -8.82 18.79 7.87
C LYS A 105 -7.69 19.79 8.17
N ASP A 106 -7.78 20.53 9.26
CA ASP A 106 -6.75 21.48 9.65
C ASP A 106 -5.47 20.76 10.12
N MET A 107 -5.58 19.68 10.88
CA MET A 107 -4.45 18.80 11.18
C MET A 107 -3.80 18.27 9.90
N GLY A 108 -4.59 17.83 8.92
CA GLY A 108 -4.11 17.37 7.62
C GLY A 108 -3.32 18.45 6.87
N LYS A 109 -3.79 19.69 6.85
CA LYS A 109 -3.08 20.83 6.24
C LYS A 109 -1.74 21.10 6.93
N ILE A 110 -1.69 21.06 8.28
CA ILE A 110 -0.45 21.21 9.04
C ILE A 110 0.54 20.12 8.65
N SER A 111 0.09 18.86 8.61
CA SER A 111 0.93 17.72 8.20
C SER A 111 1.49 17.89 6.79
N ILE A 112 0.65 18.26 5.83
CA ILE A 112 1.06 18.48 4.43
C ILE A 112 2.06 19.63 4.33
N SER A 113 1.78 20.76 4.98
CA SER A 113 2.67 21.91 5.00
C SER A 113 4.02 21.57 5.62
N TYR A 114 4.03 20.90 6.76
CA TYR A 114 5.25 20.48 7.44
C TYR A 114 6.07 19.48 6.61
N THR A 115 5.40 18.47 6.03
CA THR A 115 6.05 17.51 5.13
C THR A 115 6.65 18.19 3.90
N ASN A 116 5.92 19.16 3.30
CA ASN A 116 6.43 19.95 2.18
C ASN A 116 7.68 20.77 2.55
N HIS A 117 7.78 21.23 3.80
CA HIS A 117 8.96 21.94 4.29
C HIS A 117 10.15 20.98 4.50
N LEU A 118 9.92 19.77 4.98
CA LEU A 118 10.97 18.78 5.30
C LEU A 118 11.57 18.10 4.07
N VAL A 119 10.73 17.78 3.06
CA VAL A 119 11.15 16.97 1.91
C VAL A 119 12.13 17.74 1.05
N LYS A 120 13.35 17.21 0.94
CA LYS A 120 14.44 17.80 0.15
C LYS A 120 14.19 17.66 -1.37
N PRO A 121 14.89 18.46 -2.19
CA PRO A 121 14.67 18.45 -3.66
C PRO A 121 14.84 17.08 -4.32
N ASP A 122 15.85 16.31 -3.94
CA ASP A 122 16.15 15.01 -4.55
C ASP A 122 15.10 13.94 -4.18
N GLU A 123 14.67 13.92 -2.91
CA GLU A 123 13.60 13.06 -2.42
C GLU A 123 12.26 13.41 -3.09
N ARG A 124 11.99 14.72 -3.25
CA ARG A 124 10.81 15.20 -3.97
C ARG A 124 10.81 14.80 -5.43
N ASN A 125 11.97 14.87 -6.09
CA ASN A 125 12.12 14.40 -7.47
C ASN A 125 11.86 12.90 -7.57
N TYR A 126 12.32 12.11 -6.60
CA TYR A 126 12.01 10.68 -6.55
C TYR A 126 10.51 10.42 -6.45
N LEU A 127 9.78 11.10 -5.56
CA LEU A 127 8.32 10.97 -5.43
C LEU A 127 7.60 11.23 -6.76
N ARG A 128 8.07 12.19 -7.57
CA ARG A 128 7.52 12.49 -8.91
C ARG A 128 7.72 11.37 -9.92
N THR A 129 8.70 10.49 -9.72
CA THR A 129 9.00 9.39 -10.64
C THR A 129 8.20 8.13 -10.37
N LEU A 130 7.52 8.07 -9.22
CA LEU A 130 6.76 6.88 -8.83
C LEU A 130 5.60 6.62 -9.80
N PRO A 131 5.42 5.38 -10.28
CA PRO A 131 4.31 5.01 -11.15
C PRO A 131 3.00 4.96 -10.35
N ALA A 132 1.86 5.00 -11.06
CA ALA A 132 0.54 4.91 -10.43
C ALA A 132 0.19 3.48 -9.98
N HIS A 133 0.71 2.46 -10.67
CA HIS A 133 0.47 1.05 -10.36
C HIS A 133 1.60 0.15 -10.90
N ILE A 134 1.66 -1.06 -10.37
CA ILE A 134 2.48 -2.16 -10.88
C ILE A 134 1.57 -3.33 -11.19
N ARG A 135 1.73 -3.92 -12.38
CA ARG A 135 1.06 -5.16 -12.79
C ARG A 135 2.09 -6.28 -12.87
N ILE A 136 1.75 -7.44 -12.32
CA ILE A 136 2.55 -8.64 -12.39
C ILE A 136 1.69 -9.75 -12.97
N GLU A 137 2.12 -10.32 -14.10
CA GLU A 137 1.45 -11.44 -14.75
C GLU A 137 2.21 -12.72 -14.41
N PHE A 138 1.51 -13.66 -13.77
CA PHE A 138 2.05 -14.99 -13.44
C PHE A 138 1.63 -15.99 -14.48
N GLN A 139 2.59 -16.57 -15.19
CA GLN A 139 2.36 -17.73 -16.03
C GLN A 139 2.39 -18.98 -15.13
N LEU A 140 1.22 -19.55 -14.88
CA LEU A 140 1.01 -20.75 -14.08
C LEU A 140 0.94 -21.99 -14.98
N ASN A 141 0.86 -23.20 -14.38
CA ASN A 141 0.82 -24.43 -15.18
C ASN A 141 -0.38 -24.52 -16.11
N ASN A 142 -1.57 -24.11 -15.66
CA ASN A 142 -2.81 -24.23 -16.39
C ASN A 142 -3.56 -22.89 -16.55
N ASP A 143 -2.97 -21.77 -16.12
CA ASP A 143 -3.67 -20.50 -16.04
C ASP A 143 -2.71 -19.30 -16.12
N ILE A 144 -3.28 -18.10 -16.21
CA ILE A 144 -2.56 -16.83 -16.04
C ILE A 144 -3.26 -16.08 -14.92
N ALA A 145 -2.50 -15.63 -13.92
CA ALA A 145 -3.02 -14.81 -12.84
C ALA A 145 -2.43 -13.38 -12.92
N ASN A 146 -3.31 -12.40 -12.89
CA ASN A 146 -2.97 -10.97 -12.94
C ASN A 146 -3.02 -10.36 -11.53
N LEU A 147 -1.85 -10.06 -10.96
CA LEU A 147 -1.72 -9.28 -9.73
C LEU A 147 -1.58 -7.80 -10.08
N LEU A 148 -2.49 -6.99 -9.57
CA LEU A 148 -2.45 -5.54 -9.72
C LEU A 148 -2.20 -4.88 -8.35
N LEU A 149 -1.14 -4.07 -8.28
CA LEU A 149 -0.77 -3.29 -7.11
C LEU A 149 -1.15 -1.83 -7.35
N VAL A 150 -1.99 -1.28 -6.49
CA VAL A 150 -2.43 0.13 -6.51
C VAL A 150 -2.37 0.70 -5.09
N HIS A 151 -2.43 2.03 -4.94
CA HIS A 151 -2.51 2.62 -3.60
C HIS A 151 -3.96 2.63 -3.09
N GLY A 152 -4.87 3.35 -3.71
CA GLY A 152 -6.29 3.38 -3.34
C GLY A 152 -7.12 2.41 -4.18
N SER A 153 -7.30 2.70 -5.47
CA SER A 153 -7.99 1.82 -6.41
C SER A 153 -7.40 1.93 -7.82
N PRO A 154 -7.74 1.01 -8.75
CA PRO A 154 -7.37 1.15 -10.16
C PRO A 154 -7.91 2.42 -10.83
N ARG A 155 -8.95 3.04 -10.26
CA ARG A 155 -9.63 4.22 -10.82
C ARG A 155 -9.08 5.53 -10.29
N LYS A 156 -8.71 5.55 -8.98
CA LYS A 156 -8.21 6.75 -8.30
C LYS A 156 -7.23 6.38 -7.20
N ILE A 157 -6.14 7.14 -7.11
CA ILE A 157 -5.11 6.97 -6.09
C ILE A 157 -5.64 7.15 -4.64
N ASN A 158 -6.68 7.96 -4.47
CA ASN A 158 -7.28 8.30 -3.18
C ASN A 158 -8.71 7.74 -3.01
N GLU A 159 -9.10 6.71 -3.76
CA GLU A 159 -10.37 6.02 -3.55
C GLU A 159 -10.26 5.02 -2.38
N TYR A 160 -11.16 5.15 -1.42
CA TYR A 160 -11.24 4.24 -0.28
C TYR A 160 -12.00 2.97 -0.67
N LEU A 161 -11.32 1.82 -0.59
CA LEU A 161 -11.94 0.51 -0.70
C LEU A 161 -11.99 -0.10 0.70
N PHE A 162 -13.13 0.04 1.37
CA PHE A 162 -13.37 -0.55 2.69
C PHE A 162 -13.88 -2.00 2.55
N GLU A 163 -13.73 -2.79 3.62
CA GLU A 163 -14.11 -4.20 3.65
C GLU A 163 -15.61 -4.43 3.39
N ASP A 164 -16.46 -3.51 3.85
CA ASP A 164 -17.92 -3.53 3.70
C ASP A 164 -18.43 -3.00 2.35
N ARG A 165 -17.51 -2.68 1.42
CA ARG A 165 -17.91 -2.24 0.08
C ARG A 165 -18.75 -3.30 -0.60
N ASP A 166 -19.82 -2.87 -1.29
CA ASP A 166 -20.69 -3.73 -2.09
C ASP A 166 -19.87 -4.64 -3.03
N GLU A 167 -20.18 -5.93 -2.99
CA GLU A 167 -19.44 -6.97 -3.69
C GLU A 167 -19.44 -6.77 -5.20
N LYS A 168 -20.62 -6.49 -5.79
CA LYS A 168 -20.74 -6.26 -7.24
C LYS A 168 -19.96 -5.02 -7.68
N SER A 169 -19.93 -3.99 -6.83
CA SER A 169 -19.14 -2.79 -7.09
C SER A 169 -17.63 -3.10 -7.10
N LEU A 170 -17.15 -3.92 -6.17
CA LEU A 170 -15.74 -4.29 -6.07
C LEU A 170 -15.33 -5.22 -7.21
N LEU A 171 -16.16 -6.23 -7.53
CA LEU A 171 -15.96 -7.11 -8.70
C LEU A 171 -15.83 -6.30 -9.99
N ARG A 172 -16.75 -5.37 -10.24
CA ARG A 172 -16.69 -4.51 -11.45
C ARG A 172 -15.38 -3.72 -11.56
N ILE A 173 -14.85 -3.23 -10.42
CA ILE A 173 -13.55 -2.51 -10.39
C ILE A 173 -12.43 -3.45 -10.82
N MET A 174 -12.42 -4.69 -10.30
CA MET A 174 -11.38 -5.67 -10.60
C MET A 174 -11.47 -6.18 -12.03
N GLU A 175 -12.68 -6.45 -12.54
CA GLU A 175 -12.94 -6.83 -13.94
C GLU A 175 -12.44 -5.77 -14.93
N GLN A 176 -12.86 -4.50 -14.73
CA GLN A 176 -12.44 -3.40 -15.58
C GLN A 176 -10.93 -3.17 -15.58
N ALA A 177 -10.27 -3.51 -14.46
CA ALA A 177 -8.83 -3.44 -14.33
C ALA A 177 -8.10 -4.72 -14.78
N ASN A 178 -8.82 -5.77 -15.20
CA ASN A 178 -8.25 -7.10 -15.49
C ASN A 178 -7.33 -7.57 -14.35
N ALA A 179 -7.86 -7.58 -13.12
CA ALA A 179 -7.11 -7.98 -11.91
C ALA A 179 -7.78 -9.20 -11.27
N ASP A 180 -7.08 -10.32 -11.24
CA ASP A 180 -7.49 -11.52 -10.49
C ASP A 180 -7.18 -11.34 -9.02
N ILE A 181 -6.03 -10.69 -8.73
CA ILE A 181 -5.59 -10.34 -7.40
C ILE A 181 -5.35 -8.82 -7.39
N LEU A 182 -6.08 -8.09 -6.55
CA LEU A 182 -5.94 -6.65 -6.35
C LEU A 182 -5.41 -6.39 -4.95
N CYS A 183 -4.20 -5.82 -4.84
CA CYS A 183 -3.62 -5.41 -3.56
C CYS A 183 -3.55 -3.89 -3.48
N PHE A 184 -3.97 -3.34 -2.34
CA PHE A 184 -4.08 -1.90 -2.10
C PHE A 184 -3.90 -1.55 -0.61
N GLY A 185 -3.66 -0.27 -0.32
CA GLY A 185 -3.51 0.30 1.03
C GLY A 185 -4.56 1.37 1.34
N HIS A 186 -4.09 2.59 1.63
CA HIS A 186 -4.85 3.84 1.80
C HIS A 186 -5.84 3.89 2.96
N THR A 187 -6.61 2.83 3.23
CA THR A 187 -7.55 2.79 4.37
C THR A 187 -6.84 2.50 5.69
N HIS A 188 -5.62 1.93 5.65
CA HIS A 188 -4.82 1.44 6.77
C HIS A 188 -5.49 0.32 7.59
N LYS A 189 -6.49 -0.34 7.03
CA LYS A 189 -7.26 -1.42 7.65
C LYS A 189 -7.08 -2.69 6.85
N PRO A 190 -6.30 -3.67 7.33
CA PRO A 190 -6.02 -4.88 6.58
C PRO A 190 -7.26 -5.79 6.50
N TYR A 191 -7.53 -6.31 5.32
CA TYR A 191 -8.55 -7.33 5.09
C TYR A 191 -8.29 -8.11 3.80
N HIS A 192 -8.91 -9.28 3.67
CA HIS A 192 -8.92 -10.09 2.46
C HIS A 192 -10.33 -10.55 2.14
N ARG A 193 -10.83 -10.22 0.96
CA ARG A 193 -12.10 -10.72 0.44
C ARG A 193 -11.83 -11.60 -0.78
N ILE A 194 -12.50 -12.76 -0.81
CA ILE A 194 -12.54 -13.67 -1.96
C ILE A 194 -13.92 -13.51 -2.60
N LEU A 195 -13.93 -13.05 -3.83
CA LEU A 195 -15.13 -12.64 -4.56
C LEU A 195 -15.40 -13.65 -5.69
N PRO A 196 -16.52 -14.39 -5.65
CA PRO A 196 -16.91 -15.23 -6.75
C PRO A 196 -17.45 -14.36 -7.90
N GLU A 197 -17.00 -14.63 -9.12
CA GLU A 197 -17.52 -14.04 -10.34
C GLU A 197 -18.45 -15.05 -11.01
N ASP A 198 -19.74 -14.71 -11.10
CA ASP A 198 -20.74 -15.55 -11.74
C ASP A 198 -20.43 -15.68 -13.23
N GLY A 199 -20.06 -16.87 -13.66
CA GLY A 199 -19.80 -17.19 -15.07
C GLY A 199 -20.91 -18.06 -15.68
N PRO A 200 -20.99 -18.14 -17.02
CA PRO A 200 -21.97 -18.95 -17.73
C PRO A 200 -21.70 -20.46 -17.65
N SER A 201 -20.69 -20.90 -16.96
CA SER A 201 -20.27 -22.30 -16.82
C SER A 201 -20.19 -22.72 -15.35
N GLU A 202 -20.10 -24.03 -15.11
CA GLU A 202 -19.90 -24.62 -13.76
C GLU A 202 -18.58 -24.18 -13.08
N ASN A 203 -17.72 -23.42 -13.77
CA ASN A 203 -16.44 -22.93 -13.29
C ASN A 203 -16.59 -21.49 -12.78
N VAL A 204 -16.64 -21.31 -11.47
CA VAL A 204 -16.62 -20.00 -10.81
C VAL A 204 -15.20 -19.44 -10.86
N HIS A 205 -15.03 -18.20 -11.35
CA HIS A 205 -13.78 -17.46 -11.25
C HIS A 205 -13.74 -16.73 -9.90
N TYR A 206 -12.65 -16.85 -9.17
CA TYR A 206 -12.48 -16.20 -7.88
C TYR A 206 -11.46 -15.06 -7.99
N ARG A 207 -11.86 -13.85 -7.54
CA ARG A 207 -10.98 -12.70 -7.44
C ARG A 207 -10.64 -12.40 -5.99
N HIS A 208 -9.43 -11.95 -5.75
CA HIS A 208 -8.91 -11.66 -4.41
C HIS A 208 -8.65 -10.17 -4.24
N ALA A 209 -9.42 -9.51 -3.36
CA ALA A 209 -9.22 -8.10 -2.99
C ALA A 209 -8.55 -8.04 -1.60
N ILE A 210 -7.34 -7.46 -1.53
CA ILE A 210 -6.49 -7.50 -0.35
C ILE A 210 -6.07 -6.07 0.01
N ASN A 211 -6.58 -5.56 1.13
CA ASN A 211 -5.99 -4.36 1.74
C ASN A 211 -4.83 -4.81 2.62
N ILE A 212 -3.64 -4.28 2.37
CA ILE A 212 -2.41 -4.74 3.02
C ILE A 212 -2.13 -4.08 4.37
N GLY A 213 -3.01 -3.19 4.83
CA GLY A 213 -2.87 -2.47 6.09
C GLY A 213 -1.91 -1.30 5.99
N SER A 214 -1.22 -0.98 7.08
CA SER A 214 -0.28 0.15 7.15
C SER A 214 0.93 -0.23 8.00
N VAL A 215 2.12 0.18 7.55
CA VAL A 215 3.38 0.03 8.29
C VAL A 215 3.46 1.08 9.40
N GLY A 216 3.23 2.35 9.08
CA GLY A 216 3.58 3.45 9.98
C GLY A 216 2.41 4.17 10.63
N LYS A 217 1.16 3.91 10.21
CA LYS A 217 -0.04 4.57 10.75
C LYS A 217 -1.27 3.65 10.69
N PRO A 218 -1.29 2.51 11.40
CA PRO A 218 -2.47 1.63 11.48
C PRO A 218 -3.71 2.38 11.95
N LYS A 219 -4.90 1.95 11.49
CA LYS A 219 -6.21 2.52 11.84
C LYS A 219 -7.25 1.45 12.19
N ASP A 220 -6.82 0.33 12.72
CA ASP A 220 -7.64 -0.83 13.06
C ASP A 220 -7.66 -1.17 14.56
N GLY A 221 -7.15 -0.24 15.39
CA GLY A 221 -7.10 -0.37 16.85
C GLY A 221 -5.86 -1.12 17.35
N ASN A 222 -4.94 -1.52 16.46
CA ASN A 222 -3.69 -2.14 16.82
C ASN A 222 -2.52 -1.21 16.42
N PRO A 223 -1.66 -0.75 17.36
CA PRO A 223 -0.52 0.12 17.05
C PRO A 223 0.61 -0.59 16.29
N ASP A 224 0.65 -1.93 16.28
CA ASP A 224 1.64 -2.70 15.54
C ASP A 224 1.49 -2.49 14.03
N GLY A 225 2.61 -2.30 13.34
CA GLY A 225 2.62 -2.22 11.89
C GLY A 225 2.14 -3.51 11.23
N CYS A 226 1.67 -3.39 9.98
CA CYS A 226 1.16 -4.51 9.20
C CYS A 226 1.73 -4.50 7.78
N TYR A 227 2.07 -5.70 7.29
CA TYR A 227 2.31 -5.97 5.87
C TYR A 227 1.75 -7.34 5.49
N VAL A 228 1.69 -7.65 4.21
CA VAL A 228 1.18 -8.92 3.68
C VAL A 228 2.30 -9.74 3.07
N LEU A 229 2.30 -11.05 3.34
CA LEU A 229 2.99 -12.05 2.54
C LEU A 229 1.98 -12.77 1.67
N LEU A 230 2.13 -12.63 0.37
CA LEU A 230 1.34 -13.29 -0.66
C LEU A 230 2.16 -14.45 -1.23
N THR A 231 1.64 -15.68 -1.16
CA THR A 231 2.30 -16.85 -1.76
C THR A 231 1.47 -17.38 -2.93
N ILE A 232 2.12 -17.47 -4.10
CA ILE A 232 1.55 -17.98 -5.36
C ILE A 232 2.33 -19.21 -5.76
N ASN A 233 1.64 -20.33 -6.01
CA ASN A 233 2.23 -21.60 -6.43
C ASN A 233 2.01 -21.80 -7.93
N GLN A 234 2.80 -22.67 -8.57
CA GLN A 234 2.61 -23.04 -9.98
C GLN A 234 1.23 -23.67 -10.27
N ASP A 235 0.65 -24.36 -9.28
CA ASP A 235 -0.67 -25.00 -9.38
C ASP A 235 -1.81 -24.09 -8.92
N THR A 236 -1.52 -22.81 -8.66
CA THR A 236 -2.54 -21.77 -8.42
C THR A 236 -3.45 -21.68 -9.64
N SER A 237 -4.75 -21.54 -9.40
CA SER A 237 -5.75 -21.34 -10.45
C SER A 237 -6.82 -20.37 -9.96
N VAL A 238 -7.18 -19.41 -10.78
CA VAL A 238 -8.26 -18.46 -10.51
C VAL A 238 -9.64 -19.13 -10.39
N LEU A 239 -9.74 -20.41 -10.74
CA LEU A 239 -10.94 -21.23 -10.57
C LEU A 239 -11.05 -21.91 -9.19
N LYS A 240 -10.07 -21.70 -8.31
CA LYS A 240 -10.04 -22.26 -6.96
C LYS A 240 -10.15 -21.12 -5.94
N LYS A 241 -11.13 -21.22 -5.05
CA LYS A 241 -11.36 -20.20 -4.00
C LYS A 241 -10.14 -19.94 -3.12
N GLU A 242 -9.37 -20.96 -2.79
CA GLU A 242 -8.20 -20.90 -1.90
C GLU A 242 -6.90 -21.07 -2.68
N ALA A 243 -6.83 -20.43 -3.84
CA ALA A 243 -5.71 -20.58 -4.77
C ALA A 243 -4.43 -19.91 -4.27
N ILE A 244 -4.55 -18.84 -3.49
CA ILE A 244 -3.42 -18.05 -2.98
C ILE A 244 -3.41 -18.06 -1.45
N GLN A 245 -2.21 -17.98 -0.87
CA GLN A 245 -2.07 -17.82 0.57
C GLN A 245 -1.76 -16.36 0.88
N VAL A 246 -2.53 -15.79 1.80
CA VAL A 246 -2.40 -14.40 2.28
C VAL A 246 -2.14 -14.45 3.78
N GLU A 247 -0.93 -14.04 4.20
CA GLU A 247 -0.56 -13.91 5.62
C GLU A 247 -0.43 -12.42 5.95
N PHE A 248 -1.25 -11.94 6.89
CA PHE A 248 -1.08 -10.61 7.49
C PHE A 248 -0.04 -10.71 8.60
N VAL A 249 1.10 -10.08 8.40
CA VAL A 249 2.20 -10.09 9.37
C VAL A 249 2.15 -8.81 10.19
N ARG A 250 1.92 -8.96 11.51
CA ARG A 250 2.04 -7.87 12.47
C ARG A 250 3.45 -7.86 13.05
N PHE A 251 3.97 -6.66 13.26
CA PHE A 251 5.28 -6.47 13.87
C PHE A 251 5.25 -5.27 14.81
N GLY A 252 5.82 -5.45 15.99
CA GLY A 252 6.00 -4.37 16.96
C GLY A 252 7.16 -3.47 16.56
N TYR A 253 7.07 -2.17 16.88
CA TYR A 253 8.14 -1.19 16.74
C TYR A 253 8.12 -0.26 17.94
N ASP A 254 9.11 0.61 18.06
CA ASP A 254 9.18 1.61 19.14
C ASP A 254 8.17 2.75 18.88
N VAL A 255 6.92 2.49 19.24
CA VAL A 255 5.80 3.44 19.07
C VAL A 255 6.06 4.72 19.87
N GLU A 256 6.64 4.62 21.07
CA GLU A 256 6.93 5.80 21.93
C GLU A 256 8.01 6.68 21.30
N LYS A 257 9.03 6.11 20.67
CA LYS A 257 10.03 6.88 19.93
C LYS A 257 9.37 7.70 18.80
N ALA A 258 8.45 7.07 18.04
CA ALA A 258 7.73 7.75 16.96
C ALA A 258 6.77 8.82 17.50
N ALA A 259 5.99 8.49 18.53
CA ALA A 259 5.04 9.41 19.16
C ALA A 259 5.73 10.62 19.79
N LYS A 260 6.81 10.39 20.55
CA LYS A 260 7.60 11.46 21.17
C LYS A 260 8.21 12.39 20.12
N ALA A 261 8.69 11.86 19.02
CA ALA A 261 9.24 12.67 17.93
C ALA A 261 8.17 13.56 17.26
N VAL A 262 6.91 13.08 17.15
CA VAL A 262 5.79 13.90 16.73
C VAL A 262 5.49 15.01 17.74
N GLU A 263 5.45 14.70 19.05
CA GLU A 263 5.23 15.67 20.13
C GLU A 263 6.31 16.76 20.19
N ASP A 264 7.55 16.42 19.87
CA ASP A 264 8.69 17.36 19.84
C ASP A 264 8.78 18.16 18.52
N SER A 265 7.79 18.02 17.62
CA SER A 265 7.72 18.68 16.33
C SER A 265 6.55 19.68 16.24
N PRO A 266 6.44 20.48 15.16
CA PRO A 266 5.27 21.34 14.91
C PRO A 266 3.98 20.58 14.56
N LEU A 267 4.00 19.24 14.45
CA LEU A 267 2.81 18.46 14.16
C LEU A 267 1.83 18.43 15.34
N PRO A 268 0.51 18.28 15.09
CA PRO A 268 -0.48 18.10 16.16
C PRO A 268 -0.17 16.87 17.03
N ASN A 269 -0.23 17.01 18.35
CA ASN A 269 -0.02 15.91 19.31
C ASN A 269 -1.02 14.77 19.15
N GLU A 270 -2.17 15.04 18.53
CA GLU A 270 -3.17 14.04 18.18
C GLU A 270 -2.58 12.92 17.32
N TYR A 271 -1.63 13.21 16.45
CA TYR A 271 -0.94 12.18 15.65
C TYR A 271 -0.12 11.24 16.53
N ALA A 272 0.56 11.73 17.56
CA ALA A 272 1.25 10.88 18.54
C ALA A 272 0.27 9.94 19.26
N ASN A 273 -0.88 10.49 19.69
CA ASN A 273 -1.95 9.69 20.31
C ASN A 273 -2.54 8.64 19.36
N MET A 274 -2.68 8.98 18.08
CA MET A 274 -3.14 8.04 17.04
C MET A 274 -2.16 6.88 16.87
N LEU A 275 -0.84 7.13 16.86
CA LEU A 275 0.17 6.08 16.80
C LEU A 275 0.07 5.11 17.98
N ARG A 276 -0.06 5.64 19.22
CA ARG A 276 -0.20 4.81 20.44
C ARG A 276 -1.44 3.94 20.45
N LYS A 277 -2.51 4.37 19.77
CA LYS A 277 -3.81 3.68 19.76
C LYS A 277 -4.07 2.87 18.49
N GLY A 278 -3.30 3.05 17.45
CA GLY A 278 -3.55 2.45 16.14
C GLY A 278 -4.85 2.98 15.48
N VAL A 279 -5.11 4.30 15.50
CA VAL A 279 -6.35 4.94 14.99
C VAL A 279 -6.08 6.11 14.05
#